data_27f02afff2e18afa0c361b99e4e9149c
#
_entry.id   27f02afff2e18afa0c361b99e4e9149c
#
_cell.length_a   1.000
_cell.length_b   1.000
_cell.length_c   1.000
_cell.angle_alpha   90.00
_cell.angle_beta   90.00
_cell.angle_gamma   90.00
#
_symmetry.space_group_name_H-M   'P 1'
#
loop_
_entity.id
_entity.type
_entity.pdbx_description
1 polymer ?
#
loop_
_entity_poly.entity_id
_entity_poly.type
_entity_poly.pdbx_seq_one_letter_code
_entity_poly.pdbx_strand_id
1 'polypeptide(L)'
;MKKICTRFFIILILAFLSVNSLGAVMPTKPVDTSTEVYLGGRPLGIEIGADGVIVTGISKVETANGAEFPMKDSGVRSGDVLTKIAGKSVVKPEDISSIVNKLPSADVILTFLRDGKPFEVRAKFVVDKNGERRFGVNVRDKITGIGTLTYVTTNGKFGALGHHIA
;
A
#
# COMPACT_ATOMS: atom_id res chain seq x y z
N MET A 1 72.36 0.74 -27.81
CA MET A 1 71.15 1.35 -28.38
C MET A 1 69.83 0.80 -27.82
N LYS A 2 69.66 -0.53 -27.64
CA LYS A 2 68.40 -1.11 -27.11
C LYS A 2 67.98 -0.64 -25.69
N LYS A 3 68.92 -0.45 -24.78
CA LYS A 3 68.63 -0.04 -23.39
C LYS A 3 68.17 1.44 -23.26
N ILE A 4 68.52 2.31 -24.17
CA ILE A 4 68.11 3.73 -24.17
C ILE A 4 66.65 3.85 -24.69
N CYS A 5 66.32 3.05 -25.71
CA CYS A 5 64.98 3.03 -26.29
C CYS A 5 63.95 2.53 -25.28
N THR A 6 64.26 1.50 -24.47
CA THR A 6 63.38 0.95 -23.44
C THR A 6 63.13 1.97 -22.29
N ARG A 7 64.18 2.75 -21.90
CA ARG A 7 64.00 3.76 -20.87
C ARG A 7 63.14 4.92 -21.33
N PHE A 8 63.26 5.34 -22.60
CA PHE A 8 62.41 6.37 -23.18
C PHE A 8 60.98 5.94 -23.29
N PHE A 9 60.71 4.68 -23.60
CA PHE A 9 59.37 4.13 -23.69
C PHE A 9 58.66 4.03 -22.31
N ILE A 10 59.41 3.71 -21.27
CA ILE A 10 58.91 3.68 -19.89
C ILE A 10 58.56 5.08 -19.38
N ILE A 11 59.40 6.09 -19.67
CA ILE A 11 59.13 7.48 -19.30
C ILE A 11 57.89 8.01 -20.03
N LEU A 12 57.71 7.66 -21.30
CA LEU A 12 56.56 8.07 -22.09
C LEU A 12 55.24 7.45 -21.54
N ILE A 13 55.28 6.19 -21.12
CA ILE A 13 54.11 5.51 -20.49
C ILE A 13 53.80 6.15 -19.14
N LEU A 14 54.78 6.44 -18.30
CA LEU A 14 54.58 7.12 -17.01
C LEU A 14 54.03 8.54 -17.20
N ALA A 15 54.45 9.28 -18.20
CA ALA A 15 53.88 10.60 -18.52
C ALA A 15 52.43 10.52 -19.02
N PHE A 16 52.07 9.46 -19.73
CA PHE A 16 50.69 9.24 -20.20
C PHE A 16 49.72 8.83 -19.07
N LEU A 17 50.22 8.12 -18.05
CA LEU A 17 49.39 7.75 -16.87
C LEU A 17 49.09 8.96 -15.95
N SER A 18 49.95 9.97 -15.92
CA SER A 18 49.77 11.16 -15.07
C SER A 18 48.77 12.19 -15.59
N VAL A 19 48.36 12.11 -16.86
CA VAL A 19 47.44 13.07 -17.49
C VAL A 19 45.94 12.72 -17.20
N ASN A 20 45.65 11.48 -16.77
CA ASN A 20 44.26 11.04 -16.55
C ASN A 20 43.69 11.35 -15.16
N SER A 21 44.43 12.04 -14.29
CA SER A 21 43.97 12.34 -12.93
C SER A 21 43.47 13.76 -12.68
N LEU A 22 43.36 14.59 -13.73
CA LEU A 22 42.58 15.83 -13.62
C LEU A 22 41.13 15.52 -13.92
N GLY A 23 40.46 14.83 -13.00
CA GLY A 23 39.02 14.79 -12.92
C GLY A 23 38.55 16.25 -12.71
N ALA A 24 38.03 16.85 -13.75
CA ALA A 24 37.35 18.13 -13.63
C ALA A 24 36.18 17.94 -12.68
N VAL A 25 36.36 18.34 -11.42
CA VAL A 25 35.25 18.54 -10.51
C VAL A 25 34.46 19.70 -11.11
N MET A 26 33.43 19.36 -11.88
CA MET A 26 32.49 20.38 -12.30
C MET A 26 31.82 20.92 -11.01
N PRO A 27 31.86 22.26 -10.81
CA PRO A 27 31.13 22.85 -9.71
C PRO A 27 29.65 22.53 -9.94
N THR A 28 29.10 21.60 -9.18
CA THR A 28 27.67 21.41 -9.14
C THR A 28 27.06 22.65 -8.52
N LYS A 29 26.42 23.47 -9.37
CA LYS A 29 25.64 24.60 -8.89
C LYS A 29 24.67 24.03 -7.86
N PRO A 30 24.63 24.52 -6.60
CA PRO A 30 23.66 24.05 -5.64
C PRO A 30 22.28 24.28 -6.26
N VAL A 31 21.53 23.19 -6.44
CA VAL A 31 20.12 23.29 -6.82
C VAL A 31 19.45 23.93 -5.62
N ASP A 32 18.99 25.16 -5.76
CA ASP A 32 18.16 25.79 -4.75
C ASP A 32 16.83 25.02 -4.72
N THR A 33 16.72 24.11 -3.75
CA THR A 33 15.52 23.33 -3.48
C THR A 33 14.67 23.98 -2.41
N SER A 34 14.94 25.25 -2.05
CA SER A 34 14.13 25.99 -1.10
C SER A 34 12.72 26.15 -1.66
N THR A 35 11.75 25.69 -0.91
CA THR A 35 10.33 25.85 -1.22
C THR A 35 9.72 26.71 -0.14
N GLU A 36 9.16 27.86 -0.52
CA GLU A 36 8.41 28.66 0.40
C GLU A 36 7.12 27.97 0.82
N VAL A 37 6.88 27.92 2.14
CA VAL A 37 5.72 27.28 2.72
C VAL A 37 5.09 28.17 3.79
N TYR A 38 3.78 28.11 3.88
CA TYR A 38 3.03 28.64 5.03
C TYR A 38 2.97 27.55 6.09
N LEU A 39 3.36 27.89 7.32
CA LEU A 39 3.26 26.97 8.44
C LEU A 39 1.80 26.69 8.78
N GLY A 40 1.49 25.40 9.00
CA GLY A 40 0.19 24.93 9.43
C GLY A 40 0.04 24.96 10.95
N GLY A 41 -0.34 23.82 11.53
CA GLY A 41 -0.60 23.66 12.96
C GLY A 41 -2.08 23.48 13.30
N ARG A 42 -2.94 23.39 12.29
CA ARG A 42 -4.37 23.15 12.50
C ARG A 42 -4.68 21.65 12.46
N PRO A 43 -5.56 21.15 13.35
CA PRO A 43 -6.06 19.78 13.25
C PRO A 43 -6.88 19.61 11.97
N LEU A 44 -6.77 18.43 11.37
CA LEU A 44 -7.57 18.02 10.23
C LEU A 44 -8.07 16.58 10.38
N GLY A 45 -9.25 16.31 9.84
CA GLY A 45 -9.76 14.96 9.66
C GLY A 45 -9.17 14.35 8.38
N ILE A 46 -8.77 13.10 8.46
CA ILE A 46 -8.31 12.30 7.31
C ILE A 46 -9.35 11.21 7.08
N GLU A 47 -9.83 11.10 5.86
CA GLU A 47 -10.72 10.03 5.44
C GLU A 47 -10.09 9.32 4.25
N ILE A 48 -9.91 8.00 4.36
CA ILE A 48 -9.37 7.14 3.32
C ILE A 48 -10.47 6.16 2.91
N GLY A 49 -10.90 6.23 1.66
CA GLY A 49 -11.83 5.28 1.05
C GLY A 49 -11.15 4.47 -0.05
N ALA A 50 -11.82 3.43 -0.51
CA ALA A 50 -11.40 2.59 -1.62
C ALA A 50 -12.61 2.25 -2.51
N ASP A 51 -12.36 1.78 -3.74
CA ASP A 51 -13.40 1.23 -4.61
C ASP A 51 -13.77 -0.19 -4.16
N GLY A 52 -14.41 -0.27 -3.00
CA GLY A 52 -14.76 -1.50 -2.30
C GLY A 52 -14.77 -1.29 -0.79
N VAL A 53 -14.77 -2.37 -0.02
CA VAL A 53 -14.73 -2.32 1.43
C VAL A 53 -13.37 -2.78 1.95
N ILE A 54 -12.81 -2.01 2.86
CA ILE A 54 -11.47 -2.23 3.41
C ILE A 54 -11.56 -3.29 4.51
N VAL A 55 -10.77 -4.34 4.40
CA VAL A 55 -10.63 -5.38 5.42
C VAL A 55 -9.85 -4.80 6.60
N THR A 56 -10.44 -4.82 7.78
CA THR A 56 -9.78 -4.42 9.04
C THR A 56 -9.27 -5.62 9.84
N GLY A 57 -9.70 -6.83 9.48
CA GLY A 57 -9.25 -8.07 10.08
C GLY A 57 -10.13 -9.24 9.69
N ILE A 58 -9.73 -10.43 10.15
CA ILE A 58 -10.52 -11.65 10.05
C ILE A 58 -10.81 -12.17 11.46
N SER A 59 -11.99 -12.74 11.65
CA SER A 59 -12.48 -13.18 12.96
C SER A 59 -13.18 -14.51 12.89
N LYS A 60 -13.29 -15.16 14.04
CA LYS A 60 -14.17 -16.32 14.21
C LYS A 60 -15.62 -15.90 14.12
N VAL A 61 -16.45 -16.81 13.64
CA VAL A 61 -17.91 -16.68 13.59
C VAL A 61 -18.50 -17.69 14.56
N GLU A 62 -19.31 -17.23 15.50
CA GLU A 62 -20.01 -18.07 16.44
C GLU A 62 -21.21 -18.71 15.73
N THR A 63 -21.16 -20.01 15.52
CA THR A 63 -22.24 -20.81 14.92
C THR A 63 -22.97 -21.63 15.98
N ALA A 64 -24.07 -22.27 15.62
CA ALA A 64 -24.78 -23.19 16.53
C ALA A 64 -23.90 -24.38 16.96
N ASN A 65 -22.92 -24.77 16.18
CA ASN A 65 -22.01 -25.90 16.43
C ASN A 65 -20.68 -25.50 17.08
N GLY A 66 -20.51 -24.20 17.44
CA GLY A 66 -19.28 -23.66 18.00
C GLY A 66 -18.67 -22.58 17.13
N ALA A 67 -17.47 -22.12 17.50
CA ALA A 67 -16.77 -21.08 16.77
C ALA A 67 -16.07 -21.65 15.54
N GLU A 68 -16.38 -21.13 14.36
CA GLU A 68 -15.73 -21.45 13.10
C GLU A 68 -14.89 -20.27 12.62
N PHE A 69 -13.84 -20.55 11.83
CA PHE A 69 -12.93 -19.53 11.32
C PHE A 69 -12.77 -19.65 9.80
N PRO A 70 -13.77 -19.23 9.01
CA PRO A 70 -13.85 -19.52 7.58
C PRO A 70 -12.69 -18.98 6.76
N MET A 71 -12.11 -17.84 7.16
CA MET A 71 -11.04 -17.17 6.43
C MET A 71 -9.64 -17.38 7.01
N LYS A 72 -9.46 -18.29 8.00
CA LYS A 72 -8.18 -18.49 8.70
C LYS A 72 -6.98 -18.67 7.78
N ASP A 73 -7.11 -19.51 6.77
CA ASP A 73 -6.00 -19.89 5.86
C ASP A 73 -6.17 -19.27 4.47
N SER A 74 -7.01 -18.24 4.34
CA SER A 74 -7.32 -17.59 3.06
C SER A 74 -6.19 -16.70 2.51
N GLY A 75 -5.24 -16.32 3.37
CA GLY A 75 -4.21 -15.32 3.03
C GLY A 75 -4.73 -13.87 2.99
N VAL A 76 -6.01 -13.62 3.27
CA VAL A 76 -6.59 -12.28 3.42
C VAL A 76 -6.10 -11.64 4.71
N ARG A 77 -5.81 -10.34 4.68
CA ARG A 77 -5.29 -9.58 5.82
C ARG A 77 -5.83 -8.16 5.87
N SER A 78 -5.63 -7.49 6.98
CA SER A 78 -5.95 -6.07 7.13
C SER A 78 -5.26 -5.24 6.04
N GLY A 79 -6.00 -4.28 5.48
CA GLY A 79 -5.58 -3.43 4.36
C GLY A 79 -5.97 -3.97 2.97
N ASP A 80 -6.39 -5.22 2.83
CA ASP A 80 -6.99 -5.69 1.58
C ASP A 80 -8.34 -5.00 1.33
N VAL A 81 -8.72 -4.84 0.07
CA VAL A 81 -10.01 -4.26 -0.31
C VAL A 81 -10.86 -5.32 -0.99
N LEU A 82 -11.98 -5.71 -0.38
CA LEU A 82 -12.94 -6.60 -1.00
C LEU A 82 -13.76 -5.83 -2.03
N THR A 83 -13.67 -6.23 -3.30
CA THR A 83 -14.31 -5.54 -4.43
C THR A 83 -15.46 -6.34 -5.02
N LYS A 84 -15.41 -7.69 -4.97
CA LYS A 84 -16.48 -8.53 -5.53
C LYS A 84 -16.73 -9.78 -4.70
N ILE A 85 -17.98 -10.23 -4.70
CA ILE A 85 -18.44 -11.52 -4.17
C ILE A 85 -19.20 -12.23 -5.29
N ALA A 86 -18.76 -13.42 -5.71
CA ALA A 86 -19.34 -14.17 -6.83
C ALA A 86 -19.51 -13.29 -8.09
N GLY A 87 -18.52 -12.47 -8.41
CA GLY A 87 -18.53 -11.55 -9.55
C GLY A 87 -19.38 -10.28 -9.37
N LYS A 88 -20.17 -10.16 -8.29
CA LYS A 88 -20.99 -8.98 -7.99
C LYS A 88 -20.16 -7.95 -7.21
N SER A 89 -20.23 -6.69 -7.63
CA SER A 89 -19.47 -5.60 -6.98
C SER A 89 -19.95 -5.36 -5.55
N VAL A 90 -18.99 -5.05 -4.69
CA VAL A 90 -19.17 -4.64 -3.28
C VAL A 90 -18.62 -3.23 -3.16
N VAL A 91 -19.43 -2.27 -2.74
CA VAL A 91 -19.04 -0.87 -2.56
C VAL A 91 -19.12 -0.46 -1.10
N LYS A 92 -20.06 -1.03 -0.36
CA LYS A 92 -20.29 -0.74 1.06
C LYS A 92 -20.53 -2.04 1.85
N PRO A 93 -20.35 -2.04 3.18
CA PRO A 93 -20.48 -3.24 4.01
C PRO A 93 -21.82 -3.97 3.87
N GLU A 94 -22.92 -3.22 3.67
CA GLU A 94 -24.26 -3.77 3.53
C GLU A 94 -24.46 -4.62 2.27
N ASP A 95 -23.64 -4.37 1.23
CA ASP A 95 -23.68 -5.14 0.00
C ASP A 95 -23.28 -6.59 0.23
N ILE A 96 -22.41 -6.85 1.20
CA ILE A 96 -21.95 -8.21 1.55
C ILE A 96 -23.15 -9.07 1.94
N SER A 97 -23.93 -8.66 2.94
CA SER A 97 -25.09 -9.42 3.39
C SER A 97 -26.16 -9.54 2.31
N SER A 98 -26.40 -8.46 1.55
CA SER A 98 -27.39 -8.47 0.48
C SER A 98 -27.03 -9.40 -0.68
N ILE A 99 -25.73 -9.55 -0.98
CA ILE A 99 -25.25 -10.49 -1.99
C ILE A 99 -25.26 -11.92 -1.46
N VAL A 100 -24.66 -12.14 -0.28
CA VAL A 100 -24.44 -13.47 0.30
C VAL A 100 -25.76 -14.19 0.58
N ASN A 101 -26.79 -13.47 1.05
CA ASN A 101 -28.12 -14.04 1.29
C ASN A 101 -28.83 -14.55 0.04
N LYS A 102 -28.43 -14.07 -1.13
CA LYS A 102 -29.00 -14.50 -2.43
C LYS A 102 -28.19 -15.59 -3.14
N LEU A 103 -27.07 -16.03 -2.53
CA LEU A 103 -26.22 -17.05 -3.14
C LEU A 103 -26.80 -18.45 -2.92
N PRO A 104 -26.83 -19.30 -3.97
CA PRO A 104 -27.34 -20.68 -3.88
C PRO A 104 -26.34 -21.61 -3.20
N SER A 105 -25.04 -21.29 -3.21
CA SER A 105 -23.95 -22.11 -2.69
C SER A 105 -23.16 -21.37 -1.63
N ALA A 106 -22.69 -22.10 -0.62
CA ALA A 106 -21.80 -21.56 0.40
C ALA A 106 -20.36 -21.35 -0.11
N ASP A 107 -19.94 -22.08 -1.14
CA ASP A 107 -18.61 -22.00 -1.75
C ASP A 107 -18.61 -20.85 -2.79
N VAL A 108 -17.81 -19.83 -2.57
CA VAL A 108 -17.89 -18.55 -3.28
C VAL A 108 -16.49 -18.03 -3.57
N ILE A 109 -16.33 -17.39 -4.73
CA ILE A 109 -15.12 -16.64 -5.06
C ILE A 109 -15.29 -15.19 -4.60
N LEU A 110 -14.34 -14.74 -3.79
CA LEU A 110 -14.19 -13.37 -3.34
C LEU A 110 -13.03 -12.74 -4.09
N THR A 111 -13.20 -11.54 -4.64
CA THR A 111 -12.14 -10.78 -5.31
C THR A 111 -11.69 -9.64 -4.43
N PHE A 112 -10.41 -9.61 -4.13
CA PHE A 112 -9.76 -8.57 -3.34
C PHE A 112 -8.75 -7.79 -4.18
N LEU A 113 -8.41 -6.58 -3.73
CA LEU A 113 -7.25 -5.81 -4.19
C LEU A 113 -6.23 -5.73 -3.06
N ARG A 114 -4.95 -5.92 -3.36
CA ARG A 114 -3.80 -5.67 -2.49
C ARG A 114 -2.75 -4.93 -3.28
N ASP A 115 -2.31 -3.77 -2.80
CA ASP A 115 -1.35 -2.92 -3.50
C ASP A 115 -1.75 -2.63 -4.96
N GLY A 116 -3.05 -2.42 -5.20
CA GLY A 116 -3.63 -2.19 -6.51
C GLY A 116 -3.74 -3.42 -7.42
N LYS A 117 -3.33 -4.61 -6.96
CA LYS A 117 -3.38 -5.85 -7.75
C LYS A 117 -4.55 -6.73 -7.30
N PRO A 118 -5.40 -7.20 -8.22
CA PRO A 118 -6.48 -8.10 -7.89
C PRO A 118 -5.97 -9.51 -7.58
N PHE A 119 -6.62 -10.17 -6.63
CA PHE A 119 -6.46 -11.61 -6.37
C PHE A 119 -7.78 -12.21 -5.93
N GLU A 120 -7.92 -13.50 -6.12
CA GLU A 120 -9.14 -14.23 -5.80
C GLU A 120 -8.92 -15.24 -4.69
N VAL A 121 -9.93 -15.36 -3.84
CA VAL A 121 -9.95 -16.32 -2.74
C VAL A 121 -11.24 -17.12 -2.82
N ARG A 122 -11.11 -18.44 -2.80
CA ARG A 122 -12.27 -19.32 -2.59
C ARG A 122 -12.57 -19.40 -1.10
N ALA A 123 -13.78 -19.02 -0.73
CA ALA A 123 -14.22 -18.99 0.66
C ALA A 123 -15.60 -19.65 0.80
N LYS A 124 -15.86 -20.17 2.01
CA LYS A 124 -17.19 -20.65 2.39
C LYS A 124 -17.75 -19.72 3.46
N PHE A 125 -18.98 -19.30 3.31
CA PHE A 125 -19.67 -18.66 4.41
C PHE A 125 -20.23 -19.70 5.37
N VAL A 126 -20.34 -19.33 6.62
CA VAL A 126 -21.01 -20.09 7.68
C VAL A 126 -22.25 -19.33 8.13
N VAL A 127 -23.16 -20.02 8.81
CA VAL A 127 -24.37 -19.40 9.39
C VAL A 127 -24.08 -19.14 10.86
N ASP A 128 -24.18 -17.89 11.28
CA ASP A 128 -23.98 -17.51 12.67
C ASP A 128 -25.19 -17.90 13.56
N LYS A 129 -25.09 -17.70 14.87
CA LYS A 129 -26.15 -17.98 15.82
C LYS A 129 -27.46 -17.23 15.56
N ASN A 130 -27.41 -16.15 14.82
CA ASN A 130 -28.57 -15.32 14.46
C ASN A 130 -29.17 -15.73 13.12
N GLY A 131 -28.64 -16.76 12.46
CA GLY A 131 -29.06 -17.21 11.13
C GLY A 131 -28.47 -16.42 9.98
N GLU A 132 -27.53 -15.52 10.24
CA GLU A 132 -26.88 -14.71 9.19
C GLU A 132 -25.67 -15.42 8.58
N ARG A 133 -25.51 -15.27 7.27
CA ARG A 133 -24.38 -15.83 6.51
C ARG A 133 -23.17 -14.92 6.61
N ARG A 134 -22.04 -15.45 7.10
CA ARG A 134 -20.82 -14.69 7.37
C ARG A 134 -19.57 -15.40 6.87
N PHE A 135 -18.62 -14.62 6.35
CA PHE A 135 -17.27 -15.10 6.02
C PHE A 135 -16.29 -14.94 7.19
N GLY A 136 -16.63 -14.18 8.22
CA GLY A 136 -15.69 -13.83 9.28
C GLY A 136 -14.66 -12.79 8.85
N VAL A 137 -15.02 -11.88 7.96
CA VAL A 137 -14.22 -10.74 7.54
C VAL A 137 -14.80 -9.47 8.14
N ASN A 138 -13.98 -8.72 8.86
CA ASN A 138 -14.34 -7.40 9.38
C ASN A 138 -14.00 -6.37 8.34
N VAL A 139 -14.95 -5.52 7.98
CA VAL A 139 -14.77 -4.53 6.91
C VAL A 139 -15.29 -3.16 7.31
N ARG A 140 -14.75 -2.14 6.64
CA ARG A 140 -15.24 -0.75 6.69
C ARG A 140 -15.25 -0.17 5.29
N ASP A 141 -16.17 0.75 5.03
CA ASP A 141 -16.21 1.53 3.79
C ASP A 141 -15.13 2.60 3.77
N LYS A 142 -14.82 3.15 4.95
CA LYS A 142 -13.84 4.23 5.12
C LYS A 142 -13.02 4.02 6.39
N ILE A 143 -11.78 4.48 6.34
CA ILE A 143 -10.92 4.60 7.50
C ILE A 143 -10.77 6.08 7.81
N THR A 144 -11.10 6.48 9.02
CA THR A 144 -11.00 7.88 9.47
C THR A 144 -9.89 8.03 10.49
N GLY A 145 -9.21 9.15 10.44
CA GLY A 145 -8.14 9.50 11.37
C GLY A 145 -8.08 11.01 11.63
N ILE A 146 -7.22 11.38 12.55
CA ILE A 146 -6.91 12.78 12.86
C ILE A 146 -5.46 13.04 12.45
N GLY A 147 -5.20 14.23 11.95
CA GLY A 147 -3.87 14.68 11.63
C GLY A 147 -3.68 16.16 11.96
N THR A 148 -2.49 16.65 11.70
CA THR A 148 -2.15 18.06 11.81
C THR A 148 -1.63 18.55 10.47
N LEU A 149 -2.24 19.57 9.90
CA LEU A 149 -1.71 20.27 8.75
C LEU A 149 -0.37 20.88 9.14
N THR A 150 0.71 20.46 8.48
CA THR A 150 2.08 20.88 8.81
C THR A 150 2.49 22.10 8.02
N TYR A 151 2.21 22.11 6.72
CA TYR A 151 2.50 23.24 5.85
C TYR A 151 1.61 23.27 4.62
N VAL A 152 1.54 24.42 3.96
CA VAL A 152 0.94 24.62 2.64
C VAL A 152 1.96 25.37 1.77
N THR A 153 2.18 24.90 0.55
CA THR A 153 3.05 25.56 -0.43
C THR A 153 2.29 26.67 -1.16
N THR A 154 3.02 27.60 -1.77
CA THR A 154 2.45 28.70 -2.57
C THR A 154 1.62 28.20 -3.77
N ASN A 155 1.87 27.00 -4.27
CA ASN A 155 1.12 26.37 -5.37
C ASN A 155 -0.05 25.46 -4.90
N GLY A 156 -0.43 25.54 -3.61
CA GLY A 156 -1.59 24.83 -3.06
C GLY A 156 -1.36 23.39 -2.66
N LYS A 157 -0.13 22.84 -2.78
CA LYS A 157 0.20 21.54 -2.19
C LYS A 157 0.32 21.69 -0.67
N PHE A 158 0.04 20.61 0.06
CA PHE A 158 0.16 20.63 1.51
C PHE A 158 0.82 19.35 2.03
N GLY A 159 1.40 19.44 3.21
CA GLY A 159 1.85 18.30 3.99
C GLY A 159 1.11 18.26 5.32
N ALA A 160 0.74 17.07 5.73
CA ALA A 160 0.08 16.82 6.99
C ALA A 160 0.68 15.60 7.67
N LEU A 161 0.73 15.61 8.99
CA LEU A 161 1.16 14.48 9.81
C LEU A 161 -0.10 13.82 10.38
N GLY A 162 -0.34 12.57 10.02
CA GLY A 162 -1.45 11.77 10.54
C GLY A 162 -1.04 10.93 11.74
N HIS A 163 -1.98 10.67 12.63
CA HIS A 163 -1.83 9.64 13.64
C HIS A 163 -1.93 8.26 13.00
N HIS A 164 -1.28 7.26 13.63
CA HIS A 164 -1.45 5.86 13.25
C HIS A 164 -2.93 5.48 13.36
N ILE A 165 -3.46 4.90 12.29
CA ILE A 165 -4.84 4.41 12.24
C ILE A 165 -4.77 2.91 12.47
N ALA A 166 -5.33 2.44 13.58
CA ALA A 166 -5.39 1.04 13.96
C ALA A 166 -6.67 0.38 13.46
#